data_9c6e2ba4d81ab2a159faade528e9b921
#
_entry.id   9c6e2ba4d81ab2a159faade528e9b921
#
_cell.length_a   1.000
_cell.length_b   1.000
_cell.length_c   1.000
_cell.angle_alpha   90.00
_cell.angle_beta   90.00
_cell.angle_gamma   90.00
#
_symmetry.space_group_name_H-M   'P 1'
#
loop_
_entity.id
_entity.type
_entity.pdbx_description
1 polymer ?
#
loop_
_entity_poly.entity_id
_entity_poly.type
_entity_poly.pdbx_seq_one_letter_code
_entity_poly.pdbx_strand_id
1 'polypeptide(L)'
;IERVSQILSRRKKNNPLLIGEPGVGKSAIAEGLALRIVERKVSRLLYNKRVISLDLASVVAGTKYRGQFEERMKAVMNELEKNKDVILFIDEIHTIVGAGGAMGSLDASNMFKPALARGEIQCIGATTLDEYRKYIEKDGALERRFQKIIVEPTSINETIDILNNIKDRYEDHHNVKYTESAIEACVKLTDRYVNDRNLPDKAIDAMDEAGSRVHITNMDVPEKIVDLEKSLEEVREKKNSVVKNQKYEEAARLRDDEKRIEKELLSEQDKWDNELKKKREIVDEENIIEVISLISGVPITSSKDESHELEINLEKSLR
;
A
#
# COMPACT_ATOMS: atom_id res chain seq x y z
N ILE A 1 -6.37 -13.61 12.22
CA ILE A 1 -7.75 -13.56 11.69
C ILE A 1 -8.69 -14.42 12.53
N GLU A 2 -8.37 -15.67 12.91
CA GLU A 2 -9.24 -16.54 13.70
C GLU A 2 -9.62 -15.92 15.05
N ARG A 3 -8.64 -15.33 15.76
CA ARG A 3 -8.91 -14.65 17.02
C ARG A 3 -9.83 -13.44 16.86
N VAL A 4 -9.71 -12.69 15.77
CA VAL A 4 -10.61 -11.59 15.42
C VAL A 4 -12.03 -12.11 15.21
N SER A 5 -12.20 -13.17 14.42
CA SER A 5 -13.50 -13.81 14.18
C SER A 5 -14.15 -14.35 15.47
N GLN A 6 -13.36 -14.93 16.36
CA GLN A 6 -13.83 -15.39 17.67
C GLN A 6 -14.35 -14.23 18.53
N ILE A 7 -13.61 -13.11 18.57
CA ILE A 7 -14.01 -11.93 19.36
C ILE A 7 -15.27 -11.31 18.79
N LEU A 8 -15.38 -11.14 17.48
CA LEU A 8 -16.57 -10.61 16.80
C LEU A 8 -17.82 -11.46 17.06
N SER A 9 -17.66 -12.75 17.30
CA SER A 9 -18.76 -13.68 17.61
C SER A 9 -19.18 -13.67 19.08
N ARG A 10 -18.54 -12.90 19.96
CA ARG A 10 -18.85 -12.84 21.40
C ARG A 10 -20.09 -11.98 21.67
N ARG A 11 -20.77 -12.25 22.78
CA ARG A 11 -21.91 -11.45 23.24
C ARG A 11 -21.50 -10.11 23.83
N LYS A 12 -20.33 -10.04 24.49
CA LYS A 12 -19.77 -8.84 25.14
C LYS A 12 -18.31 -8.72 24.78
N LYS A 13 -17.78 -7.50 24.77
CA LYS A 13 -16.40 -7.20 24.33
C LYS A 13 -16.13 -7.80 22.94
N ASN A 14 -17.07 -7.58 22.03
CA ASN A 14 -17.06 -8.13 20.68
C ASN A 14 -16.40 -7.21 19.65
N ASN A 15 -15.66 -6.20 20.11
CA ASN A 15 -14.88 -5.31 19.27
C ASN A 15 -13.38 -5.66 19.45
N PRO A 16 -12.73 -6.31 18.49
CA PRO A 16 -11.29 -6.54 18.53
C PRO A 16 -10.52 -5.22 18.35
N LEU A 17 -9.44 -5.07 19.10
CA LEU A 17 -8.47 -3.99 18.97
C LEU A 17 -7.12 -4.58 18.63
N LEU A 18 -6.65 -4.35 17.40
CA LEU A 18 -5.35 -4.76 16.90
C LEU A 18 -4.30 -3.76 17.39
N ILE A 19 -3.36 -4.23 18.20
CA ILE A 19 -2.29 -3.43 18.77
C ILE A 19 -0.96 -3.96 18.25
N GLY A 20 -0.19 -3.13 17.58
CA GLY A 20 1.13 -3.50 17.06
C GLY A 20 1.82 -2.32 16.41
N GLU A 21 3.10 -2.47 16.17
CA GLU A 21 3.91 -1.44 15.53
C GLU A 21 3.45 -1.14 14.10
N PRO A 22 3.80 0.02 13.53
CA PRO A 22 3.56 0.30 12.12
C PRO A 22 4.18 -0.77 11.22
N GLY A 23 3.50 -1.14 10.12
CA GLY A 23 4.01 -2.09 9.15
C GLY A 23 3.87 -3.58 9.50
N VAL A 24 3.30 -3.95 10.68
CA VAL A 24 3.10 -5.38 11.04
C VAL A 24 1.88 -6.04 10.37
N GLY A 25 1.13 -5.31 9.53
CA GLY A 25 0.02 -5.85 8.77
C GLY A 25 -1.35 -5.80 9.47
N LYS A 26 -1.58 -4.84 10.39
CA LYS A 26 -2.89 -4.69 11.08
C LYS A 26 -4.06 -4.52 10.10
N SER A 27 -3.92 -3.68 9.10
CA SER A 27 -4.95 -3.44 8.08
C SER A 27 -5.18 -4.66 7.20
N ALA A 28 -4.10 -5.39 6.84
CA ALA A 28 -4.17 -6.64 6.10
C ALA A 28 -4.95 -7.75 6.84
N ILE A 29 -4.95 -7.73 8.18
CA ILE A 29 -5.77 -8.66 8.97
C ILE A 29 -7.27 -8.39 8.75
N ALA A 30 -7.68 -7.12 8.69
CA ALA A 30 -9.08 -6.76 8.45
C ALA A 30 -9.51 -7.08 7.01
N GLU A 31 -8.66 -6.83 6.03
CA GLU A 31 -8.88 -7.22 4.63
C GLU A 31 -8.95 -8.74 4.47
N GLY A 32 -8.03 -9.48 5.09
CA GLY A 32 -8.04 -10.93 5.09
C GLY A 32 -9.26 -11.53 5.78
N LEU A 33 -9.81 -10.85 6.80
CA LEU A 33 -11.10 -11.23 7.37
C LEU A 33 -12.24 -11.02 6.37
N ALA A 34 -12.26 -9.90 5.66
CA ALA A 34 -13.28 -9.62 4.65
C ALA A 34 -13.27 -10.68 3.53
N LEU A 35 -12.08 -11.07 3.05
CA LEU A 35 -11.93 -12.15 2.08
C LEU A 35 -12.46 -13.48 2.61
N ARG A 36 -12.11 -13.87 3.85
CA ARG A 36 -12.63 -15.10 4.46
C ARG A 36 -14.15 -15.08 4.66
N ILE A 37 -14.75 -13.91 4.89
CA ILE A 37 -16.22 -13.77 4.94
C ILE A 37 -16.83 -14.07 3.57
N VAL A 38 -16.28 -13.48 2.50
CA VAL A 38 -16.74 -13.71 1.11
C VAL A 38 -16.58 -15.17 0.73
N GLU A 39 -15.48 -15.81 1.08
CA GLU A 39 -15.20 -17.23 0.84
C GLU A 39 -15.97 -18.16 1.78
N ARG A 40 -16.75 -17.62 2.73
CA ARG A 40 -17.45 -18.39 3.78
C ARG A 40 -16.55 -19.27 4.65
N LYS A 41 -15.28 -18.89 4.80
CA LYS A 41 -14.28 -19.55 5.66
C LYS A 41 -14.24 -18.95 7.08
N VAL A 42 -15.40 -18.57 7.61
CA VAL A 42 -15.57 -18.01 8.94
C VAL A 42 -16.76 -18.67 9.65
N SER A 43 -17.03 -18.28 10.91
CA SER A 43 -18.25 -18.71 11.61
C SER A 43 -19.50 -18.26 10.86
N ARG A 44 -20.56 -19.09 10.90
CA ARG A 44 -21.86 -18.79 10.29
C ARG A 44 -22.45 -17.44 10.74
N LEU A 45 -22.11 -16.98 11.94
CA LEU A 45 -22.52 -15.68 12.47
C LEU A 45 -21.96 -14.49 11.67
N LEU A 46 -20.89 -14.69 10.93
CA LEU A 46 -20.22 -13.67 10.14
C LEU A 46 -20.49 -13.76 8.62
N TYR A 47 -21.20 -14.78 8.12
CA TYR A 47 -21.42 -15.02 6.69
C TYR A 47 -22.03 -13.84 5.92
N ASN A 48 -22.91 -13.08 6.58
CA ASN A 48 -23.61 -11.96 5.95
C ASN A 48 -23.04 -10.62 6.41
N LYS A 49 -21.90 -10.63 7.08
CA LYS A 49 -21.23 -9.41 7.52
C LYS A 49 -20.39 -8.80 6.40
N ARG A 50 -20.28 -7.48 6.42
CA ARG A 50 -19.42 -6.70 5.51
C ARG A 50 -18.43 -5.90 6.34
N VAL A 51 -17.18 -5.93 5.98
CA VAL A 51 -16.15 -5.07 6.61
C VAL A 51 -16.05 -3.78 5.80
N ILE A 52 -16.24 -2.65 6.46
CA ILE A 52 -16.17 -1.32 5.85
C ILE A 52 -15.10 -0.52 6.59
N SER A 53 -14.12 0.00 5.84
CA SER A 53 -13.09 0.89 6.39
C SER A 53 -13.64 2.31 6.51
N LEU A 54 -13.47 2.91 7.68
CA LEU A 54 -13.79 4.32 7.92
C LEU A 54 -12.50 5.13 7.92
N ASP A 55 -12.34 5.96 6.90
CA ASP A 55 -11.32 6.99 6.86
C ASP A 55 -11.83 8.28 7.50
N LEU A 56 -11.37 8.55 8.72
CA LEU A 56 -11.75 9.74 9.47
C LEU A 56 -11.22 11.03 8.82
N ALA A 57 -10.07 10.97 8.16
CA ALA A 57 -9.51 12.14 7.47
C ALA A 57 -10.44 12.59 6.34
N SER A 58 -11.02 11.65 5.59
CA SER A 58 -12.01 11.95 4.55
C SER A 58 -13.30 12.54 5.12
N VAL A 59 -13.73 12.13 6.32
CA VAL A 59 -14.93 12.70 6.96
C VAL A 59 -14.70 14.14 7.41
N VAL A 60 -13.47 14.45 7.86
CA VAL A 60 -13.04 15.81 8.26
C VAL A 60 -12.83 16.71 7.04
N ALA A 61 -12.37 16.15 5.92
CA ALA A 61 -12.03 16.91 4.73
C ALA A 61 -13.20 17.75 4.23
N GLY A 62 -12.94 19.03 3.96
CA GLY A 62 -13.94 19.98 3.48
C GLY A 62 -14.93 20.49 4.53
N THR A 63 -14.79 20.14 5.82
CA THR A 63 -15.57 20.73 6.90
C THR A 63 -14.85 22.00 7.41
N LYS A 64 -15.48 23.16 7.24
CA LYS A 64 -14.95 24.43 7.77
C LYS A 64 -15.33 24.67 9.23
N TYR A 65 -16.40 24.03 9.70
CA TYR A 65 -16.96 24.24 11.03
C TYR A 65 -17.20 22.90 11.73
N ARG A 66 -17.02 22.89 13.04
CA ARG A 66 -17.24 21.72 13.91
C ARG A 66 -18.61 21.07 13.71
N GLY A 67 -19.67 21.85 13.56
CA GLY A 67 -21.04 21.35 13.39
C GLY A 67 -21.22 20.51 12.12
N GLN A 68 -20.51 20.83 11.03
CA GLN A 68 -20.57 20.05 9.78
C GLN A 68 -19.96 18.65 9.94
N PHE A 69 -18.87 18.54 10.69
CA PHE A 69 -18.28 17.23 11.01
C PHE A 69 -19.22 16.41 11.90
N GLU A 70 -19.75 17.02 12.97
CA GLU A 70 -20.68 16.34 13.88
C GLU A 70 -21.91 15.84 13.12
N GLU A 71 -22.44 16.61 12.18
CA GLU A 71 -23.58 16.23 11.34
C GLU A 71 -23.23 15.04 10.42
N ARG A 72 -22.08 15.08 9.73
CA ARG A 72 -21.62 13.97 8.91
C ARG A 72 -21.38 12.71 9.72
N MET A 73 -20.72 12.84 10.86
CA MET A 73 -20.46 11.70 11.75
C MET A 73 -21.75 11.11 12.28
N LYS A 74 -22.73 11.95 12.65
CA LYS A 74 -24.05 11.49 13.08
C LYS A 74 -24.79 10.76 11.96
N ALA A 75 -24.68 11.21 10.73
CA ALA A 75 -25.24 10.50 9.57
C ALA A 75 -24.61 9.12 9.39
N VAL A 76 -23.28 9.01 9.48
CA VAL A 76 -22.55 7.72 9.41
C VAL A 76 -23.03 6.80 10.55
N MET A 77 -23.11 7.30 11.78
CA MET A 77 -23.55 6.53 12.94
C MET A 77 -24.99 6.00 12.78
N ASN A 78 -25.90 6.86 12.33
CA ASN A 78 -27.28 6.47 12.06
C ASN A 78 -27.39 5.39 10.98
N GLU A 79 -26.53 5.44 9.97
CA GLU A 79 -26.47 4.43 8.91
C GLU A 79 -25.94 3.10 9.43
N LEU A 80 -24.90 3.12 10.27
CA LEU A 80 -24.33 1.94 10.91
C LEU A 80 -25.32 1.27 11.89
N GLU A 81 -26.09 2.05 12.63
CA GLU A 81 -27.14 1.53 13.56
C GLU A 81 -28.25 0.79 12.80
N LYS A 82 -28.60 1.23 11.59
CA LYS A 82 -29.58 0.58 10.73
C LYS A 82 -29.05 -0.70 10.08
N ASN A 83 -27.77 -0.73 9.75
CA ASN A 83 -27.11 -1.83 9.03
C ASN A 83 -26.27 -2.69 9.98
N LYS A 84 -26.93 -3.55 10.74
CA LYS A 84 -26.27 -4.45 11.71
C LYS A 84 -25.37 -5.52 11.09
N ASP A 85 -25.35 -5.65 9.78
CA ASP A 85 -24.46 -6.51 9.00
C ASP A 85 -23.07 -5.90 8.76
N VAL A 86 -22.89 -4.62 9.10
CA VAL A 86 -21.62 -3.92 8.93
C VAL A 86 -20.72 -4.12 10.15
N ILE A 87 -19.46 -4.46 9.88
CA ILE A 87 -18.32 -4.40 10.81
C ILE A 87 -17.46 -3.23 10.37
N LEU A 88 -17.31 -2.23 11.22
CA LEU A 88 -16.53 -1.05 10.92
C LEU A 88 -15.05 -1.33 11.21
N PHE A 89 -14.17 -1.13 10.24
CA PHE A 89 -12.74 -1.10 10.48
C PHE A 89 -12.26 0.36 10.61
N ILE A 90 -11.57 0.66 11.69
CA ILE A 90 -11.02 1.99 11.97
C ILE A 90 -9.52 1.84 12.20
N ASP A 91 -8.75 2.27 11.21
CA ASP A 91 -7.32 2.39 11.41
C ASP A 91 -7.01 3.62 12.26
N GLU A 92 -5.90 3.57 12.99
CA GLU A 92 -5.52 4.65 13.93
C GLU A 92 -6.67 5.10 14.83
N ILE A 93 -7.40 4.14 15.44
CA ILE A 93 -8.58 4.42 16.26
C ILE A 93 -8.34 5.42 17.40
N HIS A 94 -7.08 5.61 17.81
CA HIS A 94 -6.68 6.61 18.79
C HIS A 94 -6.98 8.04 18.33
N THR A 95 -7.06 8.29 17.02
CA THR A 95 -7.43 9.59 16.44
C THR A 95 -8.84 10.01 16.82
N ILE A 96 -9.75 9.04 17.02
CA ILE A 96 -11.11 9.31 17.51
C ILE A 96 -11.07 9.81 18.97
N VAL A 97 -10.17 9.28 19.79
CA VAL A 97 -10.14 9.47 21.24
C VAL A 97 -9.21 10.60 21.63
N GLY A 98 -8.08 10.77 20.91
CA GLY A 98 -6.96 11.61 21.30
C GLY A 98 -6.91 12.99 20.68
N ALA A 99 -7.82 13.30 19.78
CA ALA A 99 -7.85 14.59 19.10
C ALA A 99 -8.22 15.79 20.02
N GLY A 100 -8.15 15.61 21.35
CA GLY A 100 -8.48 16.58 22.40
C GLY A 100 -7.47 17.70 22.68
N GLY A 101 -6.44 17.90 21.87
CA GLY A 101 -5.28 18.66 22.34
C GLY A 101 -4.75 19.80 21.51
N ALA A 102 -5.34 20.37 20.52
CA ALA A 102 -5.02 21.70 19.98
C ALA A 102 -5.92 22.05 18.79
N MET A 103 -6.61 23.18 18.89
CA MET A 103 -7.45 23.76 17.84
C MET A 103 -8.56 22.84 17.29
N GLY A 104 -9.67 22.72 18.04
CA GLY A 104 -10.93 22.20 17.51
C GLY A 104 -10.98 20.69 17.38
N SER A 105 -10.39 19.96 18.33
CA SER A 105 -10.46 18.50 18.38
C SER A 105 -11.92 18.06 18.41
N LEU A 106 -12.24 17.45 17.32
CA LEU A 106 -13.51 16.84 17.01
C LEU A 106 -13.68 15.66 17.96
N ASP A 107 -14.51 15.83 18.98
CA ASP A 107 -14.74 14.78 19.98
C ASP A 107 -15.69 13.71 19.38
N ALA A 108 -15.20 13.04 18.33
CA ALA A 108 -15.87 11.90 17.73
C ALA A 108 -16.08 10.78 18.75
N SER A 109 -15.20 10.72 19.75
CA SER A 109 -15.26 9.76 20.86
C SER A 109 -16.61 9.78 21.57
N ASN A 110 -17.15 10.98 21.86
CA ASN A 110 -18.44 11.09 22.54
C ASN A 110 -19.62 10.60 21.70
N MET A 111 -19.47 10.53 20.38
CA MET A 111 -20.47 9.98 19.48
C MET A 111 -20.37 8.45 19.36
N PHE A 112 -19.14 7.92 19.28
CA PHE A 112 -18.91 6.48 19.17
C PHE A 112 -19.13 5.72 20.49
N LYS A 113 -18.73 6.29 21.62
CA LYS A 113 -18.83 5.64 22.93
C LYS A 113 -20.21 5.12 23.26
N PRO A 114 -21.31 5.89 23.09
CA PRO A 114 -22.66 5.40 23.38
C PRO A 114 -23.05 4.22 22.49
N ALA A 115 -22.81 4.29 21.19
CA ALA A 115 -23.18 3.24 20.24
C ALA A 115 -22.38 1.94 20.46
N LEU A 116 -21.08 2.04 20.71
CA LEU A 116 -20.25 0.92 21.14
C LEU A 116 -20.72 0.36 22.50
N ALA A 117 -21.12 1.24 23.41
CA ALA A 117 -21.62 0.86 24.74
C ALA A 117 -22.90 0.04 24.67
N ARG A 118 -23.83 0.41 23.79
CA ARG A 118 -25.10 -0.29 23.60
C ARG A 118 -24.95 -1.54 22.71
N GLY A 119 -23.79 -1.73 22.06
CA GLY A 119 -23.57 -2.83 21.12
C GLY A 119 -24.32 -2.66 19.80
N GLU A 120 -24.65 -1.43 19.45
CA GLU A 120 -25.36 -1.07 18.21
C GLU A 120 -24.43 -1.15 17.00
N ILE A 121 -23.13 -1.01 17.23
CA ILE A 121 -22.07 -1.05 16.21
C ILE A 121 -21.03 -2.09 16.60
N GLN A 122 -20.57 -2.85 15.63
CA GLN A 122 -19.37 -3.70 15.73
C GLN A 122 -18.18 -3.01 15.05
N CYS A 123 -17.05 -2.98 15.74
CA CYS A 123 -15.86 -2.29 15.26
C CYS A 123 -14.59 -3.15 15.44
N ILE A 124 -13.70 -3.10 14.47
CA ILE A 124 -12.32 -3.55 14.55
C ILE A 124 -11.47 -2.28 14.60
N GLY A 125 -10.74 -2.05 15.68
CA GLY A 125 -9.81 -0.93 15.79
C GLY A 125 -8.37 -1.40 15.54
N ALA A 126 -7.55 -0.53 14.99
CA ALA A 126 -6.10 -0.72 14.90
C ALA A 126 -5.37 0.47 15.51
N THR A 127 -4.28 0.23 16.22
CA THR A 127 -3.45 1.28 16.87
C THR A 127 -2.06 0.73 17.23
N THR A 128 -1.16 1.61 17.62
CA THR A 128 0.14 1.21 18.20
C THR A 128 0.02 1.00 19.72
N LEU A 129 1.04 0.39 20.33
CA LEU A 129 1.04 0.14 21.78
C LEU A 129 1.12 1.45 22.58
N ASP A 130 1.92 2.40 22.12
CA ASP A 130 2.09 3.69 22.79
C ASP A 130 0.82 4.53 22.75
N GLU A 131 0.15 4.58 21.61
CA GLU A 131 -1.11 5.29 21.42
C GLU A 131 -2.26 4.62 22.17
N TYR A 132 -2.28 3.28 22.22
CA TYR A 132 -3.20 2.54 23.05
C TYR A 132 -3.07 2.97 24.53
N ARG A 133 -1.85 2.96 25.10
CA ARG A 133 -1.59 3.37 26.49
C ARG A 133 -1.95 4.83 26.75
N LYS A 134 -1.66 5.69 25.78
CA LYS A 134 -1.84 7.14 25.92
C LYS A 134 -3.32 7.55 25.86
N TYR A 135 -4.10 6.94 24.99
CA TYR A 135 -5.45 7.41 24.65
C TYR A 135 -6.57 6.44 25.02
N ILE A 136 -6.42 5.13 24.79
CA ILE A 136 -7.52 4.16 24.91
C ILE A 136 -7.55 3.55 26.31
N GLU A 137 -6.41 3.16 26.85
CA GLU A 137 -6.29 2.51 28.16
C GLU A 137 -6.79 3.43 29.29
N LYS A 138 -6.59 4.73 29.17
CA LYS A 138 -7.06 5.73 30.12
C LYS A 138 -8.56 5.96 30.07
N ASP A 139 -9.20 5.58 28.98
CA ASP A 139 -10.65 5.68 28.81
C ASP A 139 -11.35 4.38 29.16
N GLY A 140 -11.75 4.25 30.41
CA GLY A 140 -12.37 3.02 30.91
C GLY A 140 -13.69 2.65 30.23
N ALA A 141 -14.34 3.56 29.51
CA ALA A 141 -15.54 3.25 28.74
C ALA A 141 -15.17 2.50 27.45
N LEU A 142 -14.12 2.90 26.76
CA LEU A 142 -13.61 2.23 25.56
C LEU A 142 -12.88 0.93 25.91
N GLU A 143 -12.02 0.94 26.92
CA GLU A 143 -11.28 -0.26 27.34
C GLU A 143 -12.20 -1.45 27.64
N ARG A 144 -13.35 -1.19 28.26
CA ARG A 144 -14.35 -2.24 28.56
C ARG A 144 -15.06 -2.79 27.32
N ARG A 145 -14.98 -2.11 26.18
CA ARG A 145 -15.68 -2.49 24.94
C ARG A 145 -14.80 -3.21 23.94
N PHE A 146 -13.50 -2.94 24.00
CA PHE A 146 -12.51 -3.56 23.12
C PHE A 146 -11.84 -4.76 23.77
N GLN A 147 -11.52 -5.75 22.95
CA GLN A 147 -10.67 -6.88 23.31
C GLN A 147 -9.34 -6.73 22.59
N LYS A 148 -8.26 -6.59 23.35
CA LYS A 148 -6.89 -6.45 22.83
C LYS A 148 -6.45 -7.72 22.10
N ILE A 149 -5.79 -7.52 20.97
CA ILE A 149 -5.04 -8.53 20.20
C ILE A 149 -3.69 -7.91 19.89
N ILE A 150 -2.63 -8.47 20.40
CA ILE A 150 -1.27 -8.04 20.05
C ILE A 150 -0.95 -8.64 18.69
N VAL A 151 -0.47 -7.80 17.78
CA VAL A 151 0.02 -8.18 16.46
C VAL A 151 1.53 -7.94 16.45
N GLU A 152 2.26 -9.03 16.49
CA GLU A 152 3.72 -9.01 16.45
C GLU A 152 4.21 -8.94 15.00
N PRO A 153 5.42 -8.42 14.74
CA PRO A 153 6.06 -8.52 13.43
C PRO A 153 6.16 -9.98 12.99
N THR A 154 6.04 -10.24 11.71
CA THR A 154 6.20 -11.59 11.16
C THR A 154 7.66 -12.03 11.21
N SER A 155 7.88 -13.33 11.38
CA SER A 155 9.21 -13.94 11.27
C SER A 155 9.70 -13.90 9.82
N ILE A 156 11.01 -14.12 9.62
CA ILE A 156 11.63 -14.18 8.28
C ILE A 156 10.90 -15.20 7.40
N ASN A 157 10.66 -16.41 7.90
CA ASN A 157 10.01 -17.46 7.11
C ASN A 157 8.56 -17.12 6.74
N GLU A 158 7.78 -16.60 7.71
CA GLU A 158 6.41 -16.16 7.44
C GLU A 158 6.38 -14.99 6.45
N THR A 159 7.38 -14.10 6.49
CA THR A 159 7.47 -13.00 5.53
C THR A 159 7.80 -13.50 4.13
N ILE A 160 8.71 -14.47 3.99
CA ILE A 160 9.00 -15.12 2.69
C ILE A 160 7.74 -15.75 2.11
N ASP A 161 6.96 -16.45 2.94
CA ASP A 161 5.68 -17.02 2.51
C ASP A 161 4.67 -15.95 2.08
N ILE A 162 4.60 -14.83 2.80
CA ILE A 162 3.75 -13.69 2.43
C ILE A 162 4.19 -13.13 1.07
N LEU A 163 5.48 -12.82 0.88
CA LEU A 163 5.99 -12.29 -0.38
C LEU A 163 5.72 -13.25 -1.55
N ASN A 164 5.92 -14.55 -1.36
CA ASN A 164 5.62 -15.56 -2.38
C ASN A 164 4.13 -15.59 -2.76
N ASN A 165 3.23 -15.32 -1.82
CA ASN A 165 1.79 -15.30 -2.08
C ASN A 165 1.31 -14.02 -2.79
N ILE A 166 2.05 -12.92 -2.68
CA ILE A 166 1.68 -11.64 -3.29
C ILE A 166 2.50 -11.29 -4.54
N LYS A 167 3.66 -11.95 -4.76
CA LYS A 167 4.61 -11.62 -5.84
C LYS A 167 3.97 -11.53 -7.22
N ASP A 168 3.03 -12.42 -7.54
CA ASP A 168 2.40 -12.46 -8.86
C ASP A 168 1.72 -11.13 -9.23
N ARG A 169 1.15 -10.43 -8.23
CA ARG A 169 0.52 -9.12 -8.44
C ARG A 169 1.55 -8.03 -8.73
N TYR A 170 2.69 -8.08 -8.08
CA TYR A 170 3.80 -7.15 -8.30
C TYR A 170 4.51 -7.46 -9.63
N GLU A 171 4.69 -8.75 -9.96
CA GLU A 171 5.19 -9.19 -11.26
C GLU A 171 4.33 -8.69 -12.42
N ASP A 172 3.00 -8.76 -12.27
CA ASP A 172 2.06 -8.26 -13.27
C ASP A 172 2.07 -6.73 -13.36
N HIS A 173 2.21 -6.04 -12.21
CA HIS A 173 2.21 -4.58 -12.15
C HIS A 173 3.45 -3.97 -12.80
N HIS A 174 4.63 -4.50 -12.45
CA HIS A 174 5.92 -4.01 -12.96
C HIS A 174 6.40 -4.70 -14.22
N ASN A 175 5.65 -5.71 -14.71
CA ASN A 175 6.06 -6.53 -15.84
C ASN A 175 7.44 -7.18 -15.67
N VAL A 176 7.73 -7.69 -14.48
CA VAL A 176 8.98 -8.35 -14.08
C VAL A 176 8.71 -9.76 -13.57
N LYS A 177 9.78 -10.49 -13.24
CA LYS A 177 9.73 -11.79 -12.59
C LYS A 177 10.77 -11.85 -11.48
N TYR A 178 10.33 -12.10 -10.26
CA TYR A 178 11.23 -12.24 -9.11
C TYR A 178 11.78 -13.66 -9.02
N THR A 179 13.10 -13.77 -8.80
CA THR A 179 13.73 -15.05 -8.45
C THR A 179 13.45 -15.41 -6.98
N GLU A 180 13.58 -16.69 -6.63
CA GLU A 180 13.45 -17.11 -5.23
C GLU A 180 14.51 -16.45 -4.35
N SER A 181 15.76 -16.34 -4.87
CA SER A 181 16.84 -15.65 -4.18
C SER A 181 16.56 -14.16 -3.95
N ALA A 182 15.90 -13.47 -4.90
CA ALA A 182 15.49 -12.09 -4.73
C ALA A 182 14.46 -11.94 -3.59
N ILE A 183 13.46 -12.83 -3.53
CA ILE A 183 12.45 -12.81 -2.45
C ILE A 183 13.10 -13.05 -1.08
N GLU A 184 14.01 -14.02 -0.99
CA GLU A 184 14.75 -14.25 0.26
C GLU A 184 15.63 -13.05 0.64
N ALA A 185 16.31 -12.44 -0.35
CA ALA A 185 17.13 -11.26 -0.14
C ALA A 185 16.31 -10.06 0.36
N CYS A 186 15.12 -9.81 -0.21
CA CYS A 186 14.21 -8.77 0.28
C CYS A 186 13.96 -8.88 1.78
N VAL A 187 13.73 -10.09 2.27
CA VAL A 187 13.40 -10.31 3.68
C VAL A 187 14.66 -10.26 4.56
N LYS A 188 15.70 -11.02 4.21
CA LYS A 188 16.91 -11.14 5.04
C LYS A 188 17.69 -9.82 5.13
N LEU A 189 17.83 -9.11 4.01
CA LEU A 189 18.60 -7.88 3.97
C LEU A 189 17.82 -6.70 4.59
N THR A 190 16.51 -6.61 4.38
CA THR A 190 15.72 -5.58 5.07
C THR A 190 15.66 -5.83 6.56
N ASP A 191 15.59 -7.08 7.01
CA ASP A 191 15.64 -7.38 8.45
C ASP A 191 16.96 -6.95 9.08
N ARG A 192 18.08 -7.11 8.36
CA ARG A 192 19.43 -6.77 8.83
C ARG A 192 19.75 -5.27 8.75
N TYR A 193 19.36 -4.57 7.69
CA TYR A 193 19.83 -3.21 7.39
C TYR A 193 18.78 -2.12 7.55
N VAL A 194 17.49 -2.45 7.59
CA VAL A 194 16.38 -1.49 7.73
C VAL A 194 15.74 -1.66 9.11
N ASN A 195 16.09 -0.78 10.06
CA ASN A 195 15.67 -0.91 11.46
C ASN A 195 14.53 0.02 11.87
N ASP A 196 14.14 0.95 11.02
CA ASP A 196 13.10 1.95 11.26
C ASP A 196 11.68 1.44 10.98
N ARG A 197 11.56 0.26 10.37
CA ARG A 197 10.31 -0.38 9.98
C ARG A 197 10.29 -1.86 10.36
N ASN A 198 9.09 -2.45 10.35
CA ASN A 198 8.88 -3.84 10.73
C ASN A 198 8.54 -4.72 9.53
N LEU A 199 8.83 -6.02 9.67
CA LEU A 199 8.34 -7.03 8.76
C LEU A 199 6.81 -7.20 8.94
N PRO A 200 6.06 -7.46 7.85
CA PRO A 200 6.52 -7.70 6.48
C PRO A 200 6.69 -6.44 5.61
N ASP A 201 6.25 -5.27 6.07
CA ASP A 201 6.11 -4.03 5.29
C ASP A 201 7.42 -3.62 4.58
N LYS A 202 8.53 -3.55 5.33
CA LYS A 202 9.85 -3.19 4.78
C LYS A 202 10.34 -4.14 3.67
N ALA A 203 9.96 -5.42 3.73
CA ALA A 203 10.34 -6.38 2.71
C ALA A 203 9.44 -6.27 1.46
N ILE A 204 8.16 -5.94 1.64
CA ILE A 204 7.22 -5.65 0.56
C ILE A 204 7.66 -4.40 -0.19
N ASP A 205 8.01 -3.32 0.53
CA ASP A 205 8.50 -2.08 -0.06
C ASP A 205 9.78 -2.30 -0.88
N ALA A 206 10.73 -3.07 -0.36
CA ALA A 206 11.97 -3.40 -1.08
C ALA A 206 11.69 -4.20 -2.36
N MET A 207 10.75 -5.14 -2.32
CA MET A 207 10.31 -5.91 -3.49
C MET A 207 9.65 -4.99 -4.54
N ASP A 208 8.75 -4.11 -4.11
CA ASP A 208 8.04 -3.17 -4.99
C ASP A 208 9.01 -2.18 -5.66
N GLU A 209 9.92 -1.60 -4.89
CA GLU A 209 10.92 -0.66 -5.39
C GLU A 209 11.89 -1.33 -6.37
N ALA A 210 12.32 -2.57 -6.10
CA ALA A 210 13.20 -3.31 -7.01
C ALA A 210 12.50 -3.63 -8.34
N GLY A 211 11.24 -4.06 -8.29
CA GLY A 211 10.44 -4.29 -9.49
C GLY A 211 10.26 -3.04 -10.33
N SER A 212 9.93 -1.93 -9.69
CA SER A 212 9.79 -0.63 -10.33
C SER A 212 11.11 -0.17 -10.98
N ARG A 213 12.23 -0.31 -10.27
CA ARG A 213 13.55 0.11 -10.77
C ARG A 213 13.97 -0.69 -11.98
N VAL A 214 13.88 -2.03 -11.94
CA VAL A 214 14.22 -2.89 -13.06
C VAL A 214 13.35 -2.58 -14.28
N HIS A 215 12.05 -2.36 -14.06
CA HIS A 215 11.12 -1.96 -15.11
C HIS A 215 11.56 -0.64 -15.80
N ILE A 216 11.87 0.40 -15.02
CA ILE A 216 12.26 1.72 -15.54
C ILE A 216 13.64 1.67 -16.22
N THR A 217 14.60 0.97 -15.63
CA THR A 217 15.98 0.90 -16.16
C THR A 217 16.04 0.18 -17.49
N ASN A 218 15.20 -0.83 -17.71
CA ASN A 218 15.19 -1.65 -18.91
C ASN A 218 14.15 -1.21 -19.96
N MET A 219 13.52 -0.04 -19.77
CA MET A 219 12.63 0.56 -20.76
C MET A 219 13.43 1.25 -21.88
N ASP A 220 14.05 0.48 -22.77
CA ASP A 220 14.59 1.03 -24.01
C ASP A 220 13.44 1.37 -24.96
N VAL A 221 13.14 2.65 -25.09
CA VAL A 221 12.12 3.13 -26.04
C VAL A 221 12.68 2.94 -27.46
N PRO A 222 11.99 2.23 -28.36
CA PRO A 222 12.46 2.05 -29.74
C PRO A 222 12.71 3.39 -30.43
N GLU A 223 13.84 3.52 -31.12
CA GLU A 223 14.23 4.74 -31.85
C GLU A 223 13.10 5.25 -32.76
N LYS A 224 12.34 4.34 -33.35
CA LYS A 224 11.20 4.66 -34.21
C LYS A 224 10.10 5.45 -33.50
N ILE A 225 9.82 5.15 -32.23
CA ILE A 225 8.82 5.89 -31.42
C ILE A 225 9.39 7.30 -31.13
N VAL A 226 10.65 7.39 -30.72
CA VAL A 226 11.32 8.68 -30.46
C VAL A 226 11.35 9.56 -31.73
N ASP A 227 11.62 8.99 -32.89
CA ASP A 227 11.61 9.70 -34.16
C ASP A 227 10.20 10.19 -34.57
N LEU A 228 9.19 9.36 -34.34
CA LEU A 228 7.79 9.74 -34.60
C LEU A 228 7.32 10.86 -33.64
N GLU A 229 7.67 10.79 -32.37
CA GLU A 229 7.37 11.85 -31.39
C GLU A 229 8.01 13.18 -31.80
N LYS A 230 9.29 13.14 -32.19
CA LYS A 230 10.02 14.31 -32.67
C LYS A 230 9.40 14.90 -33.93
N SER A 231 9.05 14.04 -34.89
CA SER A 231 8.38 14.46 -36.14
C SER A 231 7.01 15.07 -35.86
N LEU A 232 6.27 14.55 -34.88
CA LEU A 232 4.97 15.08 -34.46
C LEU A 232 5.11 16.47 -33.85
N GLU A 233 6.12 16.69 -33.03
CA GLU A 233 6.38 17.98 -32.42
C GLU A 233 6.77 19.03 -33.46
N GLU A 234 7.64 18.68 -34.42
CA GLU A 234 7.99 19.55 -35.55
C GLU A 234 6.78 19.96 -36.40
N VAL A 235 5.88 19.01 -36.69
CA VAL A 235 4.63 19.28 -37.46
C VAL A 235 3.70 20.18 -36.66
N ARG A 236 3.57 19.97 -35.34
CA ARG A 236 2.77 20.84 -34.46
C ARG A 236 3.31 22.27 -34.40
N GLU A 237 4.63 22.45 -34.29
CA GLU A 237 5.24 23.77 -34.32
C GLU A 237 5.04 24.49 -35.65
N LYS A 238 5.26 23.79 -36.78
CA LYS A 238 5.00 24.30 -38.11
C LYS A 238 3.53 24.70 -38.29
N LYS A 239 2.59 23.83 -37.89
CA LYS A 239 1.17 24.12 -37.92
C LYS A 239 0.82 25.40 -37.15
N ASN A 240 1.34 25.54 -35.92
CA ASN A 240 1.09 26.71 -35.10
C ASN A 240 1.65 27.99 -35.72
N SER A 241 2.80 27.92 -36.36
CA SER A 241 3.41 29.09 -37.06
C SER A 241 2.61 29.48 -38.31
N VAL A 242 2.14 28.50 -39.07
CA VAL A 242 1.32 28.72 -40.29
C VAL A 242 -0.06 29.27 -39.95
N VAL A 243 -0.68 28.80 -38.85
CA VAL A 243 -1.95 29.36 -38.35
C VAL A 243 -1.80 30.83 -37.92
N LYS A 244 -0.70 31.19 -37.24
CA LYS A 244 -0.41 32.59 -36.90
C LYS A 244 -0.26 33.50 -38.12
N ASN A 245 0.23 32.93 -39.23
CA ASN A 245 0.38 33.62 -40.51
C ASN A 245 -0.86 33.57 -41.40
N GLN A 246 -2.01 33.10 -40.87
CA GLN A 246 -3.31 33.00 -41.56
C GLN A 246 -3.33 32.17 -42.87
N LYS A 247 -2.37 31.24 -43.03
CA LYS A 247 -2.30 30.33 -44.20
C LYS A 247 -3.11 29.05 -43.97
N TYR A 248 -4.42 29.12 -44.07
CA TYR A 248 -5.33 28.05 -43.64
C TYR A 248 -5.24 26.79 -44.50
N GLU A 249 -4.94 26.88 -45.81
CA GLU A 249 -4.77 25.69 -46.68
C GLU A 249 -3.53 24.85 -46.27
N GLU A 250 -2.44 25.52 -45.95
CA GLU A 250 -1.20 24.88 -45.50
C GLU A 250 -1.38 24.28 -44.11
N ALA A 251 -2.11 24.96 -43.23
CA ALA A 251 -2.49 24.45 -41.91
C ALA A 251 -3.40 23.20 -41.99
N ALA A 252 -4.27 23.12 -43.00
CA ALA A 252 -5.11 21.94 -43.20
C ALA A 252 -4.27 20.71 -43.61
N ARG A 253 -3.28 20.87 -44.47
CA ARG A 253 -2.35 19.78 -44.85
C ARG A 253 -1.54 19.29 -43.66
N LEU A 254 -0.97 20.22 -42.90
CA LEU A 254 -0.21 19.89 -41.67
C LEU A 254 -1.06 19.19 -40.61
N ARG A 255 -2.37 19.47 -40.55
CA ARG A 255 -3.30 18.76 -39.66
C ARG A 255 -3.54 17.29 -40.13
N ASP A 256 -3.57 17.06 -41.41
CA ASP A 256 -3.72 15.69 -41.94
C ASP A 256 -2.42 14.89 -41.72
N ASP A 257 -1.25 15.52 -41.88
CA ASP A 257 0.06 14.91 -41.54
C ASP A 257 0.16 14.61 -40.05
N GLU A 258 -0.24 15.55 -39.17
CA GLU A 258 -0.30 15.33 -37.72
C GLU A 258 -1.12 14.10 -37.37
N LYS A 259 -2.33 13.98 -37.90
CA LYS A 259 -3.20 12.81 -37.63
C LYS A 259 -2.61 11.51 -38.15
N ARG A 260 -1.91 11.54 -39.28
CA ARG A 260 -1.24 10.35 -39.82
C ARG A 260 -0.11 9.90 -38.89
N ILE A 261 0.75 10.82 -38.44
CA ILE A 261 1.86 10.53 -37.53
C ILE A 261 1.32 10.08 -36.17
N GLU A 262 0.27 10.72 -35.62
CA GLU A 262 -0.38 10.27 -34.38
C GLU A 262 -0.90 8.83 -34.47
N LYS A 263 -1.49 8.47 -35.60
CA LYS A 263 -1.99 7.10 -35.81
C LYS A 263 -0.85 6.08 -35.93
N GLU A 264 0.24 6.44 -36.61
CA GLU A 264 1.44 5.60 -36.67
C GLU A 264 2.08 5.45 -35.31
N LEU A 265 2.22 6.54 -34.55
CA LEU A 265 2.76 6.54 -33.19
C LEU A 265 1.97 5.61 -32.27
N LEU A 266 0.64 5.75 -32.23
CA LEU A 266 -0.23 4.87 -31.45
C LEU A 266 -0.06 3.39 -31.84
N SER A 267 0.03 3.11 -33.14
CA SER A 267 0.23 1.74 -33.62
C SER A 267 1.58 1.13 -33.21
N GLU A 268 2.64 1.94 -33.20
CA GLU A 268 3.97 1.49 -32.76
C GLU A 268 4.05 1.38 -31.25
N GLN A 269 3.42 2.29 -30.50
CA GLN A 269 3.28 2.20 -29.04
C GLN A 269 2.51 0.93 -28.63
N ASP A 270 1.40 0.62 -29.28
CA ASP A 270 0.63 -0.61 -29.03
C ASP A 270 1.45 -1.88 -29.30
N LYS A 271 2.28 -1.89 -30.34
CA LYS A 271 3.16 -3.03 -30.63
C LYS A 271 4.23 -3.18 -29.56
N TRP A 272 4.86 -2.08 -29.19
CA TRP A 272 5.89 -2.05 -28.17
C TRP A 272 5.36 -2.49 -26.81
N ASP A 273 4.19 -1.98 -26.39
CA ASP A 273 3.50 -2.42 -25.18
C ASP A 273 3.18 -3.92 -25.16
N ASN A 274 2.79 -4.45 -26.33
CA ASN A 274 2.52 -5.89 -26.44
C ASN A 274 3.81 -6.74 -26.43
N GLU A 275 4.93 -6.21 -26.93
CA GLU A 275 6.24 -6.86 -26.83
C GLU A 275 6.79 -6.82 -25.41
N LEU A 276 6.67 -5.68 -24.71
CA LEU A 276 7.04 -5.53 -23.32
C LEU A 276 6.27 -6.51 -22.40
N LYS A 277 4.95 -6.66 -22.62
CA LYS A 277 4.14 -7.63 -21.87
C LYS A 277 4.59 -9.09 -22.05
N LYS A 278 5.23 -9.41 -23.17
CA LYS A 278 5.73 -10.76 -23.47
C LYS A 278 7.11 -11.04 -22.87
N LYS A 279 7.91 -10.00 -22.70
CA LYS A 279 9.27 -10.09 -22.20
C LYS A 279 9.33 -9.50 -20.79
N ARG A 280 9.15 -10.38 -19.77
CA ARG A 280 9.32 -9.97 -18.37
C ARG A 280 10.81 -9.96 -18.01
N GLU A 281 11.27 -8.85 -17.50
CA GLU A 281 12.64 -8.73 -16.98
C GLU A 281 12.74 -9.47 -15.63
N ILE A 282 13.94 -10.00 -15.36
CA ILE A 282 14.19 -10.78 -14.14
C ILE A 282 14.76 -9.85 -13.07
N VAL A 283 14.13 -9.87 -11.90
CA VAL A 283 14.66 -9.23 -10.69
C VAL A 283 15.41 -10.28 -9.90
N ASP A 284 16.70 -10.09 -9.75
CA ASP A 284 17.60 -10.98 -9.03
C ASP A 284 18.04 -10.40 -7.67
N GLU A 285 18.91 -11.14 -6.96
CA GLU A 285 19.45 -10.74 -5.67
C GLU A 285 20.26 -9.43 -5.78
N GLU A 286 20.96 -9.20 -6.87
CA GLU A 286 21.80 -8.00 -7.04
C GLU A 286 20.96 -6.74 -7.13
N ASN A 287 19.83 -6.80 -7.82
CA ASN A 287 18.88 -5.69 -7.87
C ASN A 287 18.31 -5.35 -6.47
N ILE A 288 18.06 -6.34 -5.64
CA ILE A 288 17.59 -6.14 -4.27
C ILE A 288 18.69 -5.51 -3.41
N ILE A 289 19.93 -5.97 -3.53
CA ILE A 289 21.09 -5.41 -2.82
C ILE A 289 21.25 -3.92 -3.14
N GLU A 290 21.15 -3.55 -4.40
CA GLU A 290 21.23 -2.15 -4.83
C GLU A 290 20.12 -1.29 -4.18
N VAL A 291 18.88 -1.77 -4.20
CA VAL A 291 17.74 -1.05 -3.62
C VAL A 291 17.90 -0.90 -2.11
N ILE A 292 18.25 -1.96 -1.40
CA ILE A 292 18.41 -1.91 0.05
C ILE A 292 19.61 -1.04 0.45
N SER A 293 20.67 -1.03 -0.37
CA SER A 293 21.81 -0.13 -0.20
C SER A 293 21.38 1.34 -0.30
N LEU A 294 20.46 1.66 -1.21
CA LEU A 294 19.90 3.01 -1.34
C LEU A 294 18.98 3.37 -0.16
N ILE A 295 18.09 2.47 0.23
CA ILE A 295 17.14 2.68 1.34
C ILE A 295 17.90 2.87 2.65
N SER A 296 18.87 2.00 2.94
CA SER A 296 19.61 2.02 4.21
C SER A 296 20.75 3.05 4.25
N GLY A 297 21.22 3.52 3.07
CA GLY A 297 22.40 4.38 2.96
C GLY A 297 23.73 3.65 3.25
N VAL A 298 23.70 2.32 3.42
CA VAL A 298 24.87 1.49 3.71
C VAL A 298 25.23 0.72 2.44
N PRO A 299 26.49 0.80 1.93
CA PRO A 299 26.92 -0.01 0.82
C PRO A 299 26.93 -1.50 1.24
N ILE A 300 26.10 -2.29 0.59
CA ILE A 300 26.00 -3.73 0.83
C ILE A 300 26.72 -4.44 -0.31
N THR A 301 27.73 -5.24 0.01
CA THR A 301 28.43 -6.10 -0.96
C THR A 301 27.71 -7.45 -1.09
N SER A 302 27.72 -8.03 -2.27
CA SER A 302 27.12 -9.34 -2.49
C SER A 302 27.85 -10.40 -1.64
N SER A 303 27.14 -11.44 -1.20
CA SER A 303 27.72 -12.53 -0.41
C SER A 303 28.88 -13.25 -1.13
N LYS A 304 28.96 -13.11 -2.45
CA LYS A 304 30.09 -13.60 -3.26
C LYS A 304 31.36 -12.77 -3.08
N ASP A 305 31.22 -11.46 -2.86
CA ASP A 305 32.36 -10.57 -2.64
C ASP A 305 32.90 -10.69 -1.22
N GLU A 306 32.04 -10.89 -0.20
CA GLU A 306 32.48 -11.14 1.18
C GLU A 306 33.30 -12.42 1.30
N SER A 307 32.94 -13.51 0.60
CA SER A 307 33.74 -14.73 0.57
C SER A 307 35.08 -14.54 -0.11
N HIS A 308 35.11 -13.73 -1.19
CA HIS A 308 36.34 -13.45 -1.91
C HIS A 308 37.28 -12.48 -1.15
N GLU A 309 36.74 -11.48 -0.46
CA GLU A 309 37.54 -10.61 0.42
C GLU A 309 38.07 -11.35 1.66
N LEU A 310 37.28 -12.26 2.24
CA LEU A 310 37.72 -13.13 3.33
C LEU A 310 38.84 -14.09 2.87
N GLU A 311 38.74 -14.70 1.69
CA GLU A 311 39.79 -15.51 1.11
C GLU A 311 41.08 -14.71 0.84
N ILE A 312 40.98 -13.51 0.25
CA ILE A 312 42.11 -12.63 -0.02
C ILE A 312 42.78 -12.14 1.27
N ASN A 313 42.00 -11.84 2.30
CA ASN A 313 42.51 -11.40 3.61
C ASN A 313 43.15 -12.58 4.38
N LEU A 314 42.59 -13.79 4.28
CA LEU A 314 43.20 -15.00 4.84
C LEU A 314 44.53 -15.34 4.15
N GLU A 315 44.60 -15.25 2.84
CA GLU A 315 45.86 -15.43 2.10
C GLU A 315 46.93 -14.38 2.45
N LYS A 316 46.52 -13.12 2.65
CA LYS A 316 47.45 -12.05 3.08
C LYS A 316 47.91 -12.18 4.53
N SER A 317 47.11 -12.80 5.42
CA SER A 317 47.48 -13.01 6.82
C SER A 317 48.30 -14.30 7.04
N LEU A 318 48.37 -15.20 6.03
CA LEU A 318 49.13 -16.43 6.05
C LEU A 318 50.49 -16.29 5.34
N ARG A 319 50.80 -15.16 4.72
CA ARG A 319 52.11 -14.77 4.21
C ARG A 319 52.80 -13.81 5.18
#